data_9f14b437b6cf3b3bc65d242bc64accef
#
_entry.id   9f14b437b6cf3b3bc65d242bc64accef
#
_cell.length_a   1.000
_cell.length_b   1.000
_cell.length_c   1.000
_cell.angle_alpha   90.00
_cell.angle_beta   90.00
_cell.angle_gamma   90.00
#
_symmetry.space_group_name_H-M   'P 1'
#
loop_
_entity.id
_entity.type
_entity.pdbx_description
1 polymer ?
#
loop_
_entity_poly.entity_id
_entity_poly.type
_entity_poly.pdbx_seq_one_letter_code
_entity_poly.pdbx_strand_id
1 'polypeptide(L)'
;MYVVECRDGSYYTGYTTDVKKRIAVHNSGKGAKYTRARLPVKLIFAEGFDSKEEAMSAEALFKRKTRMQKDNYFKENQNRNLVDSFDL
;
A
#
# COMPACT_ATOMS: atom_id res chain seq x y z
N MET A 1 0.84 3.46 6.31
CA MET A 1 0.62 3.51 4.83
C MET A 1 0.96 2.16 4.24
N TYR A 2 0.16 1.68 3.33
CA TYR A 2 0.45 0.46 2.59
C TYR A 2 0.29 0.72 1.09
N VAL A 3 1.00 -0.05 0.28
CA VAL A 3 0.90 -0.01 -1.18
C VAL A 3 0.71 -1.43 -1.69
N VAL A 4 -0.29 -1.62 -2.51
CA VAL A 4 -0.53 -2.89 -3.19
C VAL A 4 -0.32 -2.75 -4.68
N GLU A 5 0.14 -3.83 -5.30
CA GLU A 5 0.17 -3.95 -6.76
C GLU A 5 -1.05 -4.74 -7.19
N CYS A 6 -1.81 -4.18 -8.10
CA CYS A 6 -3.01 -4.80 -8.66
C CYS A 6 -2.63 -5.77 -9.78
N ARG A 7 -3.60 -6.58 -10.20
CA ARG A 7 -3.39 -7.57 -11.27
C ARG A 7 -2.88 -6.94 -12.56
N ASP A 8 -3.32 -5.72 -12.86
CA ASP A 8 -2.90 -4.99 -14.07
C ASP A 8 -1.54 -4.29 -13.92
N GLY A 9 -0.85 -4.47 -12.79
CA GLY A 9 0.44 -3.85 -12.52
C GLY A 9 0.36 -2.45 -11.94
N SER A 10 -0.82 -1.88 -11.80
CA SER A 10 -0.97 -0.55 -11.20
C SER A 10 -0.85 -0.63 -9.67
N TYR A 11 -0.55 0.51 -9.04
CA TYR A 11 -0.43 0.62 -7.60
C TYR A 11 -1.65 1.27 -6.98
N TYR A 12 -2.05 0.80 -5.81
CA TYR A 12 -3.03 1.45 -4.97
C TYR A 12 -2.43 1.69 -3.59
N THR A 13 -2.57 2.90 -3.08
CA THR A 13 -2.02 3.31 -1.79
C THR A 13 -3.15 3.64 -0.82
N GLY A 14 -3.03 3.17 0.40
CA GLY A 14 -4.01 3.42 1.43
C GLY A 14 -3.42 3.52 2.81
N TYR A 15 -4.29 3.74 3.80
CA TYR A 15 -3.95 3.75 5.21
C TYR A 15 -4.79 2.72 5.94
N THR A 16 -4.19 2.00 6.87
CA THR A 16 -4.90 1.09 7.76
C THR A 16 -4.10 0.87 9.03
N THR A 17 -4.79 0.51 10.10
CA THR A 17 -4.16 0.04 11.34
C THR A 17 -3.95 -1.48 11.34
N ASP A 18 -4.53 -2.19 10.38
CA ASP A 18 -4.41 -3.65 10.27
C ASP A 18 -4.22 -4.04 8.80
N VAL A 19 -2.97 -4.11 8.39
CA VAL A 19 -2.59 -4.35 6.98
C VAL A 19 -3.11 -5.70 6.50
N LYS A 20 -2.89 -6.76 7.28
CA LYS A 20 -3.29 -8.12 6.87
C LYS A 20 -4.79 -8.21 6.61
N LYS A 21 -5.59 -7.65 7.51
CA LYS A 21 -7.04 -7.62 7.38
C LYS A 21 -7.46 -6.80 6.16
N ARG A 22 -6.81 -5.65 5.95
CA ARG A 22 -7.16 -4.77 4.83
C ARG A 22 -6.87 -5.42 3.48
N ILE A 23 -5.77 -6.15 3.35
CA ILE A 23 -5.45 -6.88 2.13
C ILE A 23 -6.50 -7.95 1.86
N ALA A 24 -6.94 -8.67 2.89
CA ALA A 24 -8.02 -9.65 2.77
C ALA A 24 -9.32 -9.01 2.30
N VAL A 25 -9.65 -7.82 2.82
CA VAL A 25 -10.84 -7.06 2.41
C VAL A 25 -10.75 -6.67 0.93
N HIS A 26 -9.59 -6.18 0.47
CA HIS A 26 -9.40 -5.87 -0.95
C HIS A 26 -9.63 -7.10 -1.81
N ASN A 27 -9.02 -8.22 -1.47
CA ASN A 27 -9.10 -9.44 -2.27
C ASN A 27 -10.46 -10.13 -2.19
N SER A 28 -11.29 -9.77 -1.21
CA SER A 28 -12.68 -10.24 -1.14
C SER A 28 -13.62 -9.47 -2.08
N GLY A 29 -13.11 -8.41 -2.73
CA GLY A 29 -13.91 -7.55 -3.60
C GLY A 29 -14.69 -6.49 -2.87
N LYS A 30 -14.45 -6.30 -1.56
CA LYS A 30 -15.17 -5.33 -0.71
C LYS A 30 -14.31 -4.13 -0.33
N GLY A 31 -13.13 -4.00 -0.92
CA GLY A 31 -12.24 -2.89 -0.64
C GLY A 31 -12.56 -1.66 -1.49
N ALA A 32 -11.52 -0.91 -1.86
CA ALA A 32 -11.69 0.30 -2.65
C ALA A 32 -12.24 -0.01 -4.05
N LYS A 33 -12.98 0.93 -4.59
CA LYS A 33 -13.55 0.81 -5.93
C LYS A 33 -12.46 0.54 -6.98
N TYR A 34 -11.32 1.22 -6.86
CA TYR A 34 -10.20 1.05 -7.77
C TYR A 34 -9.70 -0.41 -7.81
N THR A 35 -9.55 -1.03 -6.64
CA THR A 35 -8.99 -2.38 -6.55
C THR A 35 -9.98 -3.46 -6.96
N ARG A 36 -11.28 -3.22 -6.81
CA ARG A 36 -12.31 -4.23 -7.10
C ARG A 36 -12.27 -4.75 -8.53
N ALA A 37 -11.90 -3.90 -9.49
CA ALA A 37 -11.82 -4.28 -10.90
C ALA A 37 -10.44 -4.82 -11.28
N ARG A 38 -9.50 -4.89 -10.33
CA ARG A 38 -8.09 -5.19 -10.58
C ARG A 38 -7.52 -6.25 -9.65
N LEU A 39 -8.38 -7.14 -9.18
CA LEU A 39 -7.99 -8.21 -8.26
C LEU A 39 -7.26 -9.35 -9.00
N PRO A 40 -6.40 -10.10 -8.35
CA PRO A 40 -5.99 -9.93 -6.95
C PRO A 40 -4.99 -8.80 -6.77
N VAL A 41 -4.89 -8.30 -5.53
CA VAL A 41 -3.86 -7.34 -5.15
C VAL A 41 -2.80 -8.02 -4.29
N LYS A 42 -1.58 -7.52 -4.38
CA LYS A 42 -0.44 -8.04 -3.61
C LYS A 42 0.21 -6.89 -2.85
N LEU A 43 0.44 -7.08 -1.56
CA LEU A 43 1.16 -6.10 -0.76
C LEU A 43 2.62 -6.04 -1.20
N ILE A 44 3.10 -4.84 -1.55
CA ILE A 44 4.50 -4.64 -1.97
C ILE A 44 5.26 -3.69 -1.05
N PHE A 45 4.56 -2.87 -0.27
CA PHE A 45 5.21 -1.93 0.65
C PHE A 45 4.26 -1.60 1.80
N ALA A 46 4.81 -1.53 3.01
CA ALA A 46 4.07 -1.06 4.17
C ALA A 46 5.05 -0.32 5.09
N GLU A 47 4.62 0.83 5.57
CA GLU A 47 5.44 1.69 6.43
C GLU A 47 4.61 2.15 7.62
N GLY A 48 5.19 2.02 8.84
CA GLY A 48 4.56 2.46 10.07
C GLY A 48 4.88 3.92 10.37
N PHE A 49 3.95 4.59 11.07
CA PHE A 49 4.09 5.97 11.52
C PHE A 49 3.62 6.08 12.95
N ASP A 50 4.11 7.12 13.66
CA ASP A 50 3.79 7.30 15.08
C ASP A 50 2.37 7.79 15.31
N SER A 51 1.74 8.41 14.30
CA SER A 51 0.38 8.89 14.40
C SER A 51 -0.38 8.66 13.11
N LYS A 52 -1.72 8.65 13.24
CA LYS A 52 -2.61 8.56 12.09
C LYS A 52 -2.40 9.74 11.13
N GLU A 53 -2.21 10.93 11.68
CA GLU A 53 -2.01 12.15 10.89
C GLU A 53 -0.75 12.06 10.05
N GLU A 54 0.33 11.55 10.63
CA GLU A 54 1.59 11.34 9.88
C GLU A 54 1.40 10.32 8.77
N ALA A 55 0.70 9.22 9.05
CA ALA A 55 0.44 8.18 8.07
C ALA A 55 -0.41 8.70 6.91
N MET A 56 -1.43 9.49 7.19
CA MET A 56 -2.31 10.06 6.18
C MET A 56 -1.57 11.11 5.34
N SER A 57 -0.71 11.89 5.96
CA SER A 57 0.13 12.85 5.26
C SER A 57 1.10 12.16 4.31
N ALA A 58 1.72 11.07 4.76
CA ALA A 58 2.63 10.27 3.94
C ALA A 58 1.89 9.66 2.75
N GLU A 59 0.68 9.14 2.98
CA GLU A 59 -0.16 8.59 1.92
C GLU A 59 -0.47 9.65 0.85
N ALA A 60 -0.87 10.84 1.27
CA ALA A 60 -1.20 11.92 0.34
C ALA A 60 0.01 12.32 -0.49
N LEU A 61 1.19 12.44 0.14
CA LEU A 61 2.42 12.78 -0.55
C LEU A 61 2.85 11.67 -1.51
N PHE A 62 2.72 10.43 -1.10
CA PHE A 62 3.07 9.28 -1.94
C PHE A 62 2.20 9.23 -3.20
N LYS A 63 0.90 9.48 -3.06
CA LYS A 63 -0.04 9.46 -4.19
C LYS A 63 0.29 10.48 -5.27
N ARG A 64 1.01 11.56 -4.91
CA ARG A 64 1.43 12.59 -5.86
C ARG A 64 2.64 12.19 -6.71
N LYS A 65 3.35 11.15 -6.31
CA LYS A 65 4.55 10.70 -7.01
C LYS A 65 4.19 10.06 -8.35
N THR A 66 5.07 10.22 -9.32
CA THR A 66 4.99 9.44 -10.57
C THR A 66 5.31 7.98 -10.28
N ARG A 67 5.04 7.08 -11.24
CA ARG A 67 5.37 5.67 -11.09
C ARG A 67 6.85 5.47 -10.79
N MET A 68 7.72 6.15 -11.54
CA MET A 68 9.17 6.07 -11.33
C MET A 68 9.56 6.54 -9.93
N GLN A 69 8.98 7.65 -9.46
CA GLN A 69 9.25 8.17 -8.13
C GLN A 69 8.78 7.19 -7.04
N LYS A 70 7.65 6.51 -7.25
CA LYS A 70 7.16 5.49 -6.32
C LYS A 70 8.12 4.32 -6.24
N ASP A 71 8.60 3.84 -7.38
CA ASP A 71 9.55 2.73 -7.41
C ASP A 71 10.88 3.12 -6.76
N ASN A 72 11.34 4.34 -6.96
CA ASN A 72 12.54 4.85 -6.30
C ASN A 72 12.35 4.95 -4.79
N TYR A 73 11.17 5.38 -4.35
CA TYR A 73 10.84 5.44 -2.92
C TYR A 73 10.99 4.06 -2.27
N PHE A 74 10.49 3.02 -2.92
CA PHE A 74 10.61 1.66 -2.38
C PHE A 74 12.08 1.25 -2.25
N LYS A 75 12.90 1.55 -3.24
CA LYS A 75 14.34 1.24 -3.21
C LYS A 75 15.06 1.99 -2.09
N GLU A 76 14.74 3.26 -1.90
CA GLU A 76 15.39 4.12 -0.92
C GLU A 76 14.95 3.82 0.51
N ASN A 77 13.78 3.20 0.69
CA ASN A 77 13.17 2.96 2.00
C ASN A 77 12.97 1.47 2.29
N GLN A 78 13.81 0.60 1.74
CA GLN A 78 13.71 -0.85 1.98
C GLN A 78 13.81 -1.19 3.47
N ASN A 79 14.60 -0.44 4.23
CA ASN A 79 14.75 -0.65 5.67
C ASN A 79 13.49 -0.32 6.47
N ARG A 80 12.57 0.45 5.89
CA ARG A 80 11.29 0.81 6.52
C ARG A 80 10.14 -0.08 6.05
N ASN A 81 10.37 -0.88 5.01
CA ASN A 81 9.33 -1.72 4.45
C ASN A 81 9.04 -2.91 5.37
N LEU A 82 7.80 -2.98 5.84
CA LEU A 82 7.33 -4.01 6.77
C LEU A 82 6.69 -5.21 6.05
N VAL A 83 6.76 -5.26 4.72
CA VAL A 83 6.04 -6.29 3.95
C VAL A 83 6.38 -7.72 4.42
N ASP A 84 7.65 -7.98 4.74
CA ASP A 84 8.09 -9.30 5.20
C ASP A 84 7.66 -9.62 6.62
N SER A 85 7.17 -8.61 7.38
CA SER A 85 6.64 -8.81 8.73
C SER A 85 5.23 -9.39 8.73
N PHE A 86 4.56 -9.35 7.59
CA PHE A 86 3.20 -9.87 7.44
C PHE A 86 3.26 -11.23 6.76
N ASP A 87 2.62 -12.21 7.38
CA ASP A 87 2.51 -13.56 6.83
C ASP A 87 1.31 -13.57 5.86
N LEU A 88 1.58 -13.17 4.64
CA LEU A 88 0.54 -13.09 3.59
C LEU A 88 0.74 -14.19 2.51
#